data_5705df92430a98dafbf35cc13f78f30a
#
_entry.id   5705df92430a98dafbf35cc13f78f30a
#
_cell.length_a   1.000
_cell.length_b   1.000
_cell.length_c   1.000
_cell.angle_alpha   90.00
_cell.angle_beta   90.00
_cell.angle_gamma   90.00
#
_symmetry.space_group_name_H-M   'P 1'
#
loop_
_entity.id
_entity.type
_entity.pdbx_description
1 polymer ?
#
loop_
_entity_poly.entity_id
_entity_poly.type
_entity_poly.pdbx_seq_one_letter_code
_entity_poly.pdbx_strand_id
1 'polypeptide(L)'
;MSAAIEPVTGHAAEAEHGVDHAKRGMDTALLGMLLFIASEVMFFAALFGVYFNVRATTSPWPPEGTEFISWQGSGLFGLGISVLITIILVSSSFTMQWATDRIRKGDRTGMNRGLAVTLALGIAFMCMMLFEYFMLVTQDDFGINSGVYGSLFYVMTGFHGAHVLGGIIGIAVVLARGIRGQFSAEHHVAVEAVHYYWHFVDVVWVFLFLTIYVLR
;
A
#
# COMPACT_ATOMS: atom_id res chain seq x y z
N MET A 1 -64.33 26.03 -57.45
CA MET A 1 -64.40 25.32 -56.15
C MET A 1 -63.06 24.62 -55.89
N SER A 2 -62.22 25.29 -55.19
CA SER A 2 -60.87 24.81 -54.90
C SER A 2 -60.85 24.36 -53.44
N ALA A 3 -60.62 23.10 -53.16
CA ALA A 3 -60.49 22.55 -51.82
C ALA A 3 -59.03 22.64 -51.38
N ALA A 4 -58.76 23.45 -50.45
CA ALA A 4 -57.44 23.52 -49.83
C ALA A 4 -57.23 22.31 -48.93
N ILE A 5 -56.15 21.60 -49.19
CA ILE A 5 -55.68 20.52 -48.35
C ILE A 5 -54.75 21.14 -47.28
N GLU A 6 -55.15 21.12 -45.99
CA GLU A 6 -54.29 21.49 -44.88
C GLU A 6 -53.25 20.39 -44.66
N PRO A 7 -51.99 20.76 -44.37
CA PRO A 7 -50.98 19.78 -43.98
C PRO A 7 -51.17 19.43 -42.50
N VAL A 8 -51.34 18.15 -42.21
CA VAL A 8 -51.29 17.58 -40.86
C VAL A 8 -49.87 17.65 -40.34
N THR A 9 -49.60 18.65 -39.50
CA THR A 9 -48.35 18.70 -38.72
C THR A 9 -48.47 17.69 -37.60
N GLY A 10 -47.95 16.48 -37.85
CA GLY A 10 -47.72 15.50 -36.80
C GLY A 10 -46.59 15.99 -35.87
N HIS A 11 -46.96 16.43 -34.70
CA HIS A 11 -46.01 16.57 -33.60
C HIS A 11 -45.51 15.18 -33.21
N ALA A 12 -44.39 14.78 -33.79
CA ALA A 12 -43.56 13.78 -33.18
C ALA A 12 -42.96 14.42 -31.92
N ALA A 13 -43.64 14.25 -30.79
CA ALA A 13 -43.03 14.44 -29.49
C ALA A 13 -41.92 13.40 -29.39
N GLU A 14 -40.71 13.79 -29.75
CA GLU A 14 -39.52 13.08 -29.37
C GLU A 14 -39.48 13.09 -27.82
N ALA A 15 -39.93 11.98 -27.27
CA ALA A 15 -39.62 11.66 -25.89
C ALA A 15 -38.09 11.59 -25.78
N GLU A 16 -37.48 12.71 -25.44
CA GLU A 16 -36.15 12.69 -24.81
C GLU A 16 -36.28 11.82 -23.59
N HIS A 17 -36.03 10.53 -23.80
CA HIS A 17 -35.67 9.66 -22.71
C HIS A 17 -34.38 10.24 -22.15
N GLY A 18 -34.51 11.07 -21.09
CA GLY A 18 -33.42 11.43 -20.24
C GLY A 18 -32.73 10.13 -19.85
N VAL A 19 -31.55 9.93 -20.43
CA VAL A 19 -30.65 8.88 -20.00
C VAL A 19 -30.36 9.22 -18.55
N ASP A 20 -31.15 8.59 -17.69
CA ASP A 20 -30.97 8.63 -16.25
C ASP A 20 -29.50 8.31 -16.02
N HIS A 21 -28.77 9.28 -15.49
CA HIS A 21 -27.36 9.11 -15.15
C HIS A 21 -27.30 7.96 -14.16
N ALA A 22 -27.13 6.75 -14.68
CA ALA A 22 -26.84 5.58 -13.90
C ALA A 22 -25.78 6.00 -12.89
N LYS A 23 -26.13 5.96 -11.60
CA LYS A 23 -25.23 6.17 -10.48
C LYS A 23 -23.95 5.49 -10.84
N ARG A 24 -22.85 6.25 -11.03
CA ARG A 24 -21.56 5.70 -11.38
C ARG A 24 -21.20 4.72 -10.26
N GLY A 25 -21.43 3.45 -10.53
CA GLY A 25 -20.93 2.39 -9.66
C GLY A 25 -19.42 2.55 -9.51
N MET A 26 -18.87 1.96 -8.48
CA MET A 26 -17.41 1.94 -8.29
C MET A 26 -16.74 1.42 -9.57
N ASP A 27 -15.66 2.06 -10.00
CA ASP A 27 -14.88 1.61 -11.16
C ASP A 27 -14.43 0.15 -10.95
N THR A 28 -14.62 -0.69 -11.97
CA THR A 28 -14.32 -2.13 -11.90
C THR A 28 -12.86 -2.40 -11.53
N ALA A 29 -11.93 -1.55 -11.99
CA ALA A 29 -10.52 -1.69 -11.64
C ALA A 29 -10.26 -1.39 -10.16
N LEU A 30 -10.97 -0.40 -9.61
CA LEU A 30 -10.88 -0.09 -8.18
C LEU A 30 -11.51 -1.19 -7.33
N LEU A 31 -12.66 -1.73 -7.74
CA LEU A 31 -13.27 -2.89 -7.07
C LEU A 31 -12.33 -4.09 -7.08
N GLY A 32 -11.68 -4.37 -8.22
CA GLY A 32 -10.67 -5.44 -8.32
C GLY A 32 -9.51 -5.24 -7.36
N MET A 33 -9.00 -4.01 -7.24
CA MET A 33 -7.95 -3.68 -6.28
C MET A 33 -8.39 -3.89 -4.83
N LEU A 34 -9.60 -3.48 -4.46
CA LEU A 34 -10.12 -3.67 -3.10
C LEU A 34 -10.32 -5.16 -2.76
N LEU A 35 -10.79 -5.97 -3.70
CA LEU A 35 -10.90 -7.42 -3.50
C LEU A 35 -9.52 -8.07 -3.37
N PHE A 36 -8.54 -7.63 -4.15
CA PHE A 36 -7.15 -8.06 -4.01
C PHE A 36 -6.60 -7.70 -2.61
N ILE A 37 -6.74 -6.44 -2.17
CA ILE A 37 -6.33 -6.02 -0.83
C ILE A 37 -7.03 -6.85 0.26
N ALA A 38 -8.31 -7.16 0.10
CA ALA A 38 -9.03 -8.00 1.07
C ALA A 38 -8.41 -9.41 1.18
N SER A 39 -7.99 -10.01 0.07
CA SER A 39 -7.28 -11.30 0.09
C SER A 39 -5.94 -11.20 0.80
N GLU A 40 -5.19 -10.12 0.58
CA GLU A 40 -3.89 -9.90 1.21
C GLU A 40 -4.01 -9.64 2.72
N VAL A 41 -5.06 -8.94 3.15
CA VAL A 41 -5.39 -8.81 4.58
C VAL A 41 -5.58 -10.17 5.23
N MET A 42 -6.30 -11.10 4.59
CA MET A 42 -6.47 -12.47 5.09
C MET A 42 -5.15 -13.24 5.14
N PHE A 43 -4.30 -13.05 4.13
CA PHE A 43 -2.96 -13.67 4.10
C PHE A 43 -2.11 -13.21 5.29
N PHE A 44 -1.99 -11.90 5.53
CA PHE A 44 -1.25 -11.38 6.68
C PHE A 44 -1.90 -11.76 8.02
N ALA A 45 -3.24 -11.76 8.10
CA ALA A 45 -3.94 -12.20 9.30
C ALA A 45 -3.59 -13.65 9.68
N ALA A 46 -3.42 -14.54 8.69
CA ALA A 46 -2.97 -15.91 8.92
C ALA A 46 -1.54 -15.94 9.47
N LEU A 47 -0.62 -15.12 8.95
CA LEU A 47 0.76 -15.01 9.47
C LEU A 47 0.79 -14.50 10.91
N PHE A 48 0.00 -13.48 11.25
CA PHE A 48 -0.17 -13.01 12.62
C PHE A 48 -0.77 -14.09 13.53
N GLY A 49 -1.75 -14.85 13.04
CA GLY A 49 -2.33 -15.98 13.76
C GLY A 49 -1.28 -17.04 14.13
N VAL A 50 -0.40 -17.39 13.20
CA VAL A 50 0.73 -18.30 13.46
C VAL A 50 1.68 -17.70 14.50
N TYR A 51 2.04 -16.42 14.37
CA TYR A 51 2.91 -15.75 15.31
C TYR A 51 2.35 -15.78 16.75
N PHE A 52 1.09 -15.40 16.93
CA PHE A 52 0.47 -15.40 18.26
C PHE A 52 0.25 -16.81 18.82
N ASN A 53 0.00 -17.80 17.97
CA ASN A 53 -0.06 -19.19 18.41
C ASN A 53 1.29 -19.68 18.94
N VAL A 54 2.37 -19.43 18.20
CA VAL A 54 3.74 -19.81 18.62
C VAL A 54 4.12 -19.09 19.90
N ARG A 55 3.83 -17.77 19.99
CA ARG A 55 4.07 -17.00 21.21
C ARG A 55 3.37 -17.57 22.43
N ALA A 56 2.12 -18.01 22.27
CA ALA A 56 1.33 -18.58 23.37
C ALA A 56 1.81 -19.96 23.83
N THR A 57 2.49 -20.71 22.95
CA THR A 57 2.93 -22.08 23.21
C THR A 57 4.43 -22.20 23.54
N THR A 58 5.20 -21.11 23.39
CA THR A 58 6.65 -21.07 23.63
C THR A 58 6.97 -20.29 24.89
N SER A 59 7.71 -20.89 25.81
CA SER A 59 8.18 -20.24 27.05
C SER A 59 9.65 -20.58 27.27
N PRO A 60 10.54 -19.60 27.59
CA PRO A 60 10.26 -18.16 27.67
C PRO A 60 10.00 -17.51 26.33
N TRP A 61 9.29 -16.37 26.35
CA TRP A 61 9.09 -15.54 25.17
C TRP A 61 9.51 -14.09 25.46
N PRO A 62 10.29 -13.44 24.60
CA PRO A 62 10.95 -13.99 23.40
C PRO A 62 12.02 -15.02 23.77
N PRO A 63 12.41 -15.90 22.82
CA PRO A 63 13.47 -16.88 23.08
C PRO A 63 14.80 -16.20 23.46
N GLU A 64 15.58 -16.86 24.33
CA GLU A 64 16.91 -16.39 24.71
C GLU A 64 17.79 -16.13 23.48
N GLY A 65 18.62 -15.09 23.52
CA GLY A 65 19.50 -14.71 22.40
C GLY A 65 18.84 -13.85 21.32
N THR A 66 17.57 -13.41 21.51
CA THR A 66 16.88 -12.50 20.57
C THR A 66 16.71 -11.07 21.13
N GLU A 67 17.45 -10.75 22.18
CA GLU A 67 17.34 -9.49 22.93
C GLU A 67 17.71 -8.24 22.11
N PHE A 68 18.58 -8.41 21.11
CA PHE A 68 19.00 -7.34 20.20
C PHE A 68 17.89 -6.79 19.31
N ILE A 69 16.79 -7.55 19.07
CA ILE A 69 15.61 -7.06 18.34
C ILE A 69 14.74 -6.17 19.25
N SER A 70 15.06 -6.07 20.56
CA SER A 70 14.19 -5.40 21.53
C SER A 70 14.54 -3.93 21.74
N TRP A 71 13.54 -3.22 22.28
CA TRP A 71 13.66 -1.89 22.89
C TRP A 71 14.81 -1.80 23.92
N GLN A 72 15.12 -2.89 24.60
CA GLN A 72 16.12 -2.95 25.69
C GLN A 72 17.49 -3.47 25.24
N GLY A 73 17.62 -3.93 23.99
CA GLY A 73 18.88 -4.37 23.42
C GLY A 73 19.88 -3.21 23.34
N SER A 74 21.10 -3.43 23.82
CA SER A 74 22.16 -2.42 24.00
C SER A 74 22.77 -1.89 22.68
N GLY A 75 22.15 -2.15 21.54
CA GLY A 75 22.65 -1.71 20.23
C GLY A 75 21.91 -0.49 19.71
N LEU A 76 22.68 0.54 19.31
CA LEU A 76 22.19 1.70 18.54
C LEU A 76 21.42 1.27 17.27
N PHE A 77 21.54 0.00 16.89
CA PHE A 77 21.03 -0.61 15.68
C PHE A 77 19.66 -1.31 15.85
N GLY A 78 19.28 -1.76 17.05
CA GLY A 78 18.03 -2.50 17.22
C GLY A 78 16.79 -1.66 16.93
N LEU A 79 16.26 -0.97 17.92
CA LEU A 79 15.05 -0.19 17.78
C LEU A 79 15.25 1.10 16.97
N GLY A 80 16.45 1.72 16.99
CA GLY A 80 16.70 2.99 16.33
C GLY A 80 16.49 2.92 14.81
N ILE A 81 16.99 1.88 14.16
CA ILE A 81 16.79 1.67 12.72
C ILE A 81 15.35 1.33 12.44
N SER A 82 14.73 0.42 13.19
CA SER A 82 13.35 0.00 12.95
C SER A 82 12.34 1.14 13.15
N VAL A 83 12.58 2.03 14.10
CA VAL A 83 11.79 3.27 14.27
C VAL A 83 12.02 4.22 13.09
N LEU A 84 13.25 4.42 12.67
CA LEU A 84 13.57 5.28 11.53
C LEU A 84 12.93 4.76 10.24
N ILE A 85 13.02 3.47 9.97
CA ILE A 85 12.36 2.79 8.85
C ILE A 85 10.85 3.03 8.90
N THR A 86 10.23 2.90 10.08
CA THR A 86 8.81 3.14 10.30
C THR A 86 8.43 4.59 10.02
N ILE A 87 9.22 5.55 10.49
CA ILE A 87 8.97 7.00 10.22
C ILE A 87 9.05 7.28 8.72
N ILE A 88 10.02 6.72 8.00
CA ILE A 88 10.17 6.88 6.55
C ILE A 88 8.93 6.35 5.84
N LEU A 89 8.48 5.14 6.18
CA LEU A 89 7.33 4.53 5.52
C LEU A 89 6.03 5.30 5.82
N VAL A 90 5.76 5.63 7.08
CA VAL A 90 4.59 6.43 7.47
C VAL A 90 4.62 7.83 6.81
N SER A 91 5.80 8.45 6.69
CA SER A 91 5.95 9.72 5.98
C SER A 91 5.58 9.58 4.49
N SER A 92 5.85 8.43 3.88
CA SER A 92 5.50 8.15 2.49
C SER A 92 3.98 8.08 2.26
N SER A 93 3.21 7.66 3.26
CA SER A 93 1.74 7.71 3.25
C SER A 93 1.21 9.12 3.03
N PHE A 94 1.77 10.11 3.73
CA PHE A 94 1.34 11.51 3.57
C PHE A 94 1.68 12.06 2.20
N THR A 95 2.84 11.71 1.64
CA THR A 95 3.23 12.14 0.29
C THR A 95 2.39 11.48 -0.79
N MET A 96 1.99 10.23 -0.61
CA MET A 96 1.07 9.51 -1.50
C MET A 96 -0.34 10.13 -1.46
N GLN A 97 -0.88 10.42 -0.27
CA GLN A 97 -2.14 11.14 -0.11
C GLN A 97 -2.10 12.50 -0.82
N TRP A 98 -1.03 13.25 -0.60
CA TRP A 98 -0.85 14.56 -1.25
C TRP A 98 -0.83 14.44 -2.78
N ALA A 99 -0.16 13.44 -3.35
CA ALA A 99 -0.14 13.19 -4.80
C ALA A 99 -1.54 12.95 -5.35
N THR A 100 -2.33 12.12 -4.67
CA THR A 100 -3.72 11.81 -5.06
C THR A 100 -4.63 13.03 -4.97
N ASP A 101 -4.48 13.85 -3.93
CA ASP A 101 -5.26 15.10 -3.79
C ASP A 101 -4.91 16.12 -4.89
N ARG A 102 -3.65 16.13 -5.36
CA ARG A 102 -3.23 17.01 -6.47
C ARG A 102 -3.87 16.62 -7.79
N ILE A 103 -3.90 15.33 -8.13
CA ILE A 103 -4.53 14.91 -9.40
C ILE A 103 -6.04 15.15 -9.40
N ARG A 104 -6.73 14.95 -8.26
CA ARG A 104 -8.16 15.27 -8.12
C ARG A 104 -8.46 16.75 -8.40
N LYS A 105 -7.49 17.64 -8.13
CA LYS A 105 -7.55 19.08 -8.45
C LYS A 105 -7.01 19.43 -9.84
N GLY A 106 -6.65 18.44 -10.67
CA GLY A 106 -6.09 18.64 -12.00
C GLY A 106 -4.60 19.04 -12.04
N ASP A 107 -3.92 19.10 -10.89
CA ASP A 107 -2.50 19.42 -10.79
C ASP A 107 -1.63 18.18 -11.05
N ARG A 108 -1.33 17.91 -12.31
CA ARG A 108 -0.46 16.81 -12.75
C ARG A 108 0.97 16.95 -12.24
N THR A 109 1.47 18.18 -12.18
CA THR A 109 2.85 18.42 -11.73
C THR A 109 3.00 18.11 -10.24
N GLY A 110 2.04 18.55 -9.44
CA GLY A 110 1.97 18.20 -8.01
C GLY A 110 1.86 16.70 -7.78
N MET A 111 0.98 16.01 -8.53
CA MET A 111 0.88 14.56 -8.49
C MET A 111 2.22 13.88 -8.77
N ASN A 112 2.90 14.23 -9.88
CA ASN A 112 4.16 13.61 -10.26
C ASN A 112 5.26 13.84 -9.20
N ARG A 113 5.31 15.02 -8.60
CA ARG A 113 6.24 15.32 -7.50
C ARG A 113 5.95 14.47 -6.27
N GLY A 114 4.69 14.36 -5.88
CA GLY A 114 4.27 13.54 -4.75
C GLY A 114 4.62 12.07 -4.95
N LEU A 115 4.29 11.51 -6.12
CA LEU A 115 4.63 10.13 -6.48
C LEU A 115 6.15 9.89 -6.50
N ALA A 116 6.95 10.85 -7.01
CA ALA A 116 8.41 10.74 -7.02
C ALA A 116 9.00 10.73 -5.60
N VAL A 117 8.48 11.57 -4.70
CA VAL A 117 8.90 11.58 -3.28
C VAL A 117 8.48 10.28 -2.59
N THR A 118 7.25 9.81 -2.79
CA THR A 118 6.78 8.53 -2.24
C THR A 118 7.65 7.37 -2.73
N LEU A 119 7.99 7.34 -4.03
CA LEU A 119 8.86 6.34 -4.62
C LEU A 119 10.26 6.35 -3.97
N ALA A 120 10.85 7.53 -3.79
CA ALA A 120 12.15 7.67 -3.15
C ALA A 120 12.14 7.19 -1.69
N LEU A 121 11.09 7.52 -0.92
CA LEU A 121 10.91 7.06 0.46
C LEU A 121 10.69 5.54 0.53
N GLY A 122 9.91 4.97 -0.41
CA GLY A 122 9.72 3.52 -0.50
C GLY A 122 11.01 2.77 -0.82
N ILE A 123 11.83 3.29 -1.73
CA ILE A 123 13.15 2.73 -2.04
C ILE A 123 14.08 2.84 -0.82
N ALA A 124 14.08 3.99 -0.14
CA ALA A 124 14.87 4.19 1.08
C ALA A 124 14.47 3.18 2.18
N PHE A 125 13.18 2.97 2.40
CA PHE A 125 12.67 1.94 3.30
C PHE A 125 13.21 0.56 2.93
N MET A 126 13.11 0.16 1.66
CA MET A 126 13.57 -1.15 1.18
C MET A 126 15.08 -1.33 1.39
N CYS A 127 15.87 -0.31 1.06
CA CYS A 127 17.32 -0.34 1.26
C CYS A 127 17.69 -0.48 2.74
N MET A 128 16.98 0.24 3.64
CA MET A 128 17.23 0.16 5.07
C MET A 128 16.80 -1.18 5.66
N MET A 129 15.67 -1.74 5.21
CA MET A 129 15.22 -3.07 5.64
C MET A 129 16.22 -4.17 5.21
N LEU A 130 16.74 -4.10 3.98
CA LEU A 130 17.79 -5.02 3.52
C LEU A 130 19.10 -4.83 4.29
N PHE A 131 19.44 -3.60 4.65
CA PHE A 131 20.59 -3.30 5.50
C PHE A 131 20.39 -3.88 6.91
N GLU A 132 19.21 -3.75 7.50
CA GLU A 132 18.88 -4.39 8.78
C GLU A 132 19.06 -5.92 8.71
N TYR A 133 18.56 -6.56 7.66
CA TYR A 133 18.77 -8.01 7.46
C TYR A 133 20.25 -8.38 7.34
N PHE A 134 21.02 -7.58 6.61
CA PHE A 134 22.47 -7.80 6.48
C PHE A 134 23.17 -7.73 7.84
N MET A 135 22.80 -6.75 8.66
CA MET A 135 23.38 -6.58 10.01
C MET A 135 22.97 -7.74 10.93
N LEU A 136 21.70 -8.13 10.94
CA LEU A 136 21.21 -9.24 11.77
C LEU A 136 21.93 -10.57 11.43
N VAL A 137 22.16 -10.84 10.16
CA VAL A 137 22.84 -12.08 9.74
C VAL A 137 24.35 -12.03 10.01
N THR A 138 24.99 -10.86 9.82
CA THR A 138 26.48 -10.79 9.89
C THR A 138 27.02 -10.47 11.27
N GLN A 139 26.27 -9.74 12.10
CA GLN A 139 26.72 -9.32 13.43
C GLN A 139 26.11 -10.13 14.57
N ASP A 140 24.83 -10.51 14.43
CA ASP A 140 24.09 -11.17 15.49
C ASP A 140 23.89 -12.68 15.22
N ASP A 141 24.43 -13.20 14.10
CA ASP A 141 24.25 -14.59 13.64
C ASP A 141 22.77 -15.02 13.63
N PHE A 142 21.87 -14.03 13.42
CA PHE A 142 20.44 -14.21 13.42
C PHE A 142 19.90 -14.33 12.01
N GLY A 143 19.56 -15.54 11.60
CA GLY A 143 19.05 -15.86 10.30
C GLY A 143 17.69 -16.58 10.34
N ILE A 144 17.17 -16.95 9.18
CA ILE A 144 15.93 -17.70 9.06
C ILE A 144 15.96 -19.03 9.81
N ASN A 145 17.14 -19.59 10.02
CA ASN A 145 17.38 -20.87 10.71
C ASN A 145 17.58 -20.69 12.23
N SER A 146 17.53 -19.47 12.76
CA SER A 146 17.72 -19.17 14.19
C SER A 146 16.46 -19.48 15.00
N GLY A 147 15.94 -20.69 14.85
CA GLY A 147 14.75 -21.16 15.55
C GLY A 147 13.43 -20.63 14.96
N VAL A 148 12.34 -20.95 15.65
CA VAL A 148 10.97 -20.61 15.19
C VAL A 148 10.76 -19.09 15.16
N TYR A 149 11.34 -18.35 16.10
CA TYR A 149 11.23 -16.89 16.13
C TYR A 149 11.93 -16.25 14.94
N GLY A 150 13.16 -16.69 14.59
CA GLY A 150 13.88 -16.22 13.43
C GLY A 150 13.12 -16.50 12.13
N SER A 151 12.61 -17.72 12.00
CA SER A 151 11.78 -18.08 10.83
C SER A 151 10.54 -17.18 10.70
N LEU A 152 9.80 -16.95 11.79
CA LEU A 152 8.62 -16.07 11.79
C LEU A 152 8.99 -14.62 11.46
N PHE A 153 10.07 -14.10 12.04
CA PHE A 153 10.57 -12.76 11.75
C PHE A 153 10.83 -12.57 10.25
N TYR A 154 11.68 -13.43 9.66
CA TYR A 154 12.04 -13.31 8.25
C TYR A 154 10.89 -13.61 7.29
N VAL A 155 9.99 -14.53 7.62
CA VAL A 155 8.82 -14.82 6.80
C VAL A 155 7.86 -13.63 6.79
N MET A 156 7.48 -13.11 7.96
CA MET A 156 6.50 -12.02 8.06
C MET A 156 7.04 -10.72 7.45
N THR A 157 8.26 -10.32 7.82
CA THR A 157 8.86 -9.08 7.30
C THR A 157 9.29 -9.24 5.83
N GLY A 158 9.71 -10.42 5.40
CA GLY A 158 10.07 -10.70 4.01
C GLY A 158 8.89 -10.67 3.05
N PHE A 159 7.74 -11.28 3.42
CA PHE A 159 6.51 -11.13 2.63
C PHE A 159 6.03 -9.68 2.58
N HIS A 160 6.12 -8.96 3.71
CA HIS A 160 5.83 -7.54 3.70
C HIS A 160 6.77 -6.77 2.75
N GLY A 161 8.06 -7.04 2.78
CA GLY A 161 9.04 -6.45 1.86
C GLY A 161 8.72 -6.74 0.39
N ALA A 162 8.25 -7.94 0.07
CA ALA A 162 7.78 -8.27 -1.28
C ALA A 162 6.57 -7.42 -1.69
N HIS A 163 5.64 -7.13 -0.77
CA HIS A 163 4.50 -6.25 -1.02
C HIS A 163 4.92 -4.78 -1.19
N VAL A 164 5.88 -4.31 -0.38
CA VAL A 164 6.49 -2.97 -0.57
C VAL A 164 7.13 -2.87 -1.95
N LEU A 165 7.87 -3.88 -2.39
CA LEU A 165 8.47 -3.92 -3.73
C LEU A 165 7.40 -3.86 -4.82
N GLY A 166 6.31 -4.61 -4.67
CA GLY A 166 5.15 -4.53 -5.56
C GLY A 166 4.56 -3.12 -5.63
N GLY A 167 4.43 -2.46 -4.48
CA GLY A 167 3.99 -1.06 -4.39
C GLY A 167 4.95 -0.08 -5.07
N ILE A 168 6.26 -0.24 -4.86
CA ILE A 168 7.30 0.56 -5.54
C ILE A 168 7.18 0.44 -7.06
N ILE A 169 7.02 -0.78 -7.58
CA ILE A 169 6.82 -1.02 -9.01
C ILE A 169 5.52 -0.35 -9.48
N GLY A 170 4.43 -0.49 -8.75
CA GLY A 170 3.15 0.16 -9.06
C GLY A 170 3.27 1.68 -9.12
N ILE A 171 3.90 2.31 -8.11
CA ILE A 171 4.15 3.75 -8.07
C ILE A 171 5.03 4.18 -9.25
N ALA A 172 6.10 3.44 -9.57
CA ALA A 172 6.99 3.73 -10.67
C ALA A 172 6.26 3.70 -12.04
N VAL A 173 5.40 2.71 -12.26
CA VAL A 173 4.56 2.62 -13.46
C VAL A 173 3.59 3.79 -13.56
N VAL A 174 2.89 4.12 -12.47
CA VAL A 174 1.95 5.25 -12.44
C VAL A 174 2.68 6.57 -12.64
N LEU A 175 3.85 6.77 -12.02
CA LEU A 175 4.68 7.95 -12.21
C LEU A 175 5.13 8.09 -13.67
N ALA A 176 5.61 7.02 -14.29
CA ALA A 176 6.02 7.02 -15.70
C ALA A 176 4.85 7.39 -16.65
N ARG A 177 3.64 6.91 -16.36
CA ARG A 177 2.41 7.28 -17.08
C ARG A 177 2.00 8.73 -16.80
N GLY A 178 2.17 9.20 -15.55
CA GLY A 178 1.90 10.58 -15.14
C GLY A 178 2.79 11.59 -15.87
N ILE A 179 4.09 11.30 -15.99
CA ILE A 179 5.05 12.13 -16.75
C ILE A 179 4.65 12.21 -18.23
N ARG A 180 4.09 11.12 -18.80
CA ARG A 180 3.56 11.10 -20.18
C ARG A 180 2.21 11.81 -20.33
N GLY A 181 1.66 12.37 -19.25
CA GLY A 181 0.41 13.14 -19.28
C GLY A 181 -0.87 12.29 -19.42
N GLN A 182 -0.82 11.00 -19.09
CA GLN A 182 -1.95 10.07 -19.29
C GLN A 182 -3.07 10.20 -18.24
N PHE A 183 -2.90 11.02 -17.21
CA PHE A 183 -3.89 11.21 -16.14
C PHE A 183 -4.54 12.60 -16.20
N SER A 184 -5.81 12.66 -15.79
CA SER A 184 -6.58 13.90 -15.61
C SER A 184 -7.39 13.82 -14.31
N ALA A 185 -8.08 14.92 -13.96
CA ALA A 185 -8.96 14.94 -12.80
C ALA A 185 -10.10 13.91 -12.89
N GLU A 186 -10.55 13.59 -14.11
CA GLU A 186 -11.63 12.62 -14.38
C GLU A 186 -11.12 11.18 -14.58
N HIS A 187 -9.86 11.02 -15.00
CA HIS A 187 -9.28 9.73 -15.38
C HIS A 187 -7.97 9.47 -14.62
N HIS A 188 -8.08 9.06 -13.36
CA HIS A 188 -6.94 8.78 -12.46
C HIS A 188 -7.10 7.51 -11.61
N VAL A 189 -7.97 6.59 -12.00
CA VAL A 189 -8.27 5.35 -11.25
C VAL A 189 -7.02 4.55 -10.93
N ALA A 190 -6.02 4.49 -11.82
CA ALA A 190 -4.77 3.79 -11.54
C ALA A 190 -3.95 4.44 -10.40
N VAL A 191 -4.02 5.77 -10.26
CA VAL A 191 -3.39 6.49 -9.13
C VAL A 191 -4.10 6.12 -7.82
N GLU A 192 -5.43 6.09 -7.82
CA GLU A 192 -6.23 5.69 -6.66
C GLU A 192 -5.99 4.23 -6.27
N ALA A 193 -5.92 3.32 -7.24
CA ALA A 193 -5.66 1.90 -6.99
C ALA A 193 -4.31 1.70 -6.28
N VAL A 194 -3.24 2.34 -6.78
CA VAL A 194 -1.91 2.27 -6.16
C VAL A 194 -1.88 2.98 -4.81
N HIS A 195 -2.62 4.07 -4.64
CA HIS A 195 -2.79 4.76 -3.36
C HIS A 195 -3.39 3.84 -2.29
N TYR A 196 -4.51 3.14 -2.57
CA TYR A 196 -5.11 2.18 -1.62
C TYR A 196 -4.17 1.03 -1.29
N TYR A 197 -3.47 0.51 -2.30
CA TYR A 197 -2.49 -0.55 -2.08
C TYR A 197 -1.33 -0.10 -1.18
N TRP A 198 -0.79 1.11 -1.41
CA TRP A 198 0.31 1.65 -0.61
C TRP A 198 -0.09 1.82 0.86
N HIS A 199 -1.27 2.40 1.12
CA HIS A 199 -1.77 2.52 2.49
C HIS A 199 -2.03 1.18 3.16
N PHE A 200 -2.50 0.17 2.43
CA PHE A 200 -2.60 -1.18 2.96
C PHE A 200 -1.24 -1.70 3.42
N VAL A 201 -0.20 -1.56 2.60
CA VAL A 201 1.16 -1.97 2.93
C VAL A 201 1.67 -1.25 4.19
N ASP A 202 1.45 0.07 4.28
CA ASP A 202 1.84 0.87 5.45
C ASP A 202 1.14 0.41 6.74
N VAL A 203 -0.15 0.12 6.68
CA VAL A 203 -0.92 -0.39 7.82
C VAL A 203 -0.38 -1.75 8.28
N VAL A 204 -0.11 -2.66 7.35
CA VAL A 204 0.50 -3.97 7.68
C VAL A 204 1.85 -3.79 8.36
N TRP A 205 2.69 -2.85 7.90
CA TRP A 205 3.97 -2.56 8.55
C TRP A 205 3.82 -2.10 10.00
N VAL A 206 2.89 -1.19 10.26
CA VAL A 206 2.63 -0.72 11.63
C VAL A 206 2.25 -1.88 12.55
N PHE A 207 1.40 -2.80 12.08
CA PHE A 207 1.06 -4.02 12.83
C PHE A 207 2.28 -4.94 13.04
N LEU A 208 3.11 -5.14 12.02
CA LEU A 208 4.35 -5.91 12.11
C LEU A 208 5.31 -5.28 13.12
N PHE A 209 5.52 -3.97 13.03
CA PHE A 209 6.39 -3.23 13.94
C PHE A 209 5.92 -3.38 15.39
N LEU A 210 4.62 -3.14 15.65
CA LEU A 210 4.06 -3.30 16.99
C LEU A 210 4.19 -4.73 17.50
N THR A 211 3.93 -5.73 16.68
CA THR A 211 3.92 -7.13 17.09
C THR A 211 5.33 -7.66 17.35
N ILE A 212 6.28 -7.35 16.47
CA ILE A 212 7.61 -7.95 16.50
C ILE A 212 8.58 -7.14 17.39
N TYR A 213 8.50 -5.80 17.36
CA TYR A 213 9.48 -4.96 18.05
C TYR A 213 8.97 -4.39 19.39
N VAL A 214 7.66 -4.22 19.56
CA VAL A 214 7.09 -3.56 20.74
C VAL A 214 6.41 -4.55 21.69
N LEU A 215 5.54 -5.42 21.20
CA LEU A 215 4.71 -6.31 22.03
C LEU A 215 5.40 -7.61 22.45
N ARG A 216 6.54 -7.96 21.93
CA ARG A 216 7.34 -9.16 22.16
C ARG A 216 6.82 -10.08 23.27
#